data_515c1f90b4f97c9b6929fd4983236d79
#
_entry.id   515c1f90b4f97c9b6929fd4983236d79
#
_cell.length_a   1.000
_cell.length_b   1.000
_cell.length_c   1.000
_cell.angle_alpha   90.00
_cell.angle_beta   90.00
_cell.angle_gamma   90.00
#
_symmetry.space_group_name_H-M   'P 1'
#
loop_
_entity.id
_entity.type
_entity.pdbx_description
1 polymer ?
#
loop_
_entity_poly.entity_id
_entity_poly.type
_entity_poly.pdbx_seq_one_letter_code
_entity_poly.pdbx_strand_id
1 'polypeptide(L)'
;MGCQSPPRAPPAASAPQAPVPAAQPPGVVPAPRRPPKLGLVLGGGAARGFAHIGVIQVLEDAGIKPDLVVGTSAGSLVAALYASGKNGAELETIALTLDEGAITDWSFPSRGVIRGEALARFVRLHTGNLPIERLARPLGVVATELDSGVGVLFQRGDTGTAVRASSAVPAVFQPVTIGGREFVDGGLVSPVPVRYARQMGAELVLAVDISSPPEGNATGDTMKLLLQTFAIMGRSINQFELRQADVVLRPTLTGLTSADFTSRVRAIRAGREAATAMLPDIRARLAEMTR
;
A
#
# COMPACT_ATOMS: atom_id res chain seq x y z
N MET A 1 -78.26 -70.96 36.97
CA MET A 1 -76.80 -71.03 37.37
C MET A 1 -76.06 -69.88 36.68
N GLY A 2 -75.77 -68.80 37.40
CA GLY A 2 -75.12 -67.66 36.81
C GLY A 2 -73.64 -67.67 37.26
N CYS A 3 -72.74 -67.70 36.30
CA CYS A 3 -71.32 -67.50 36.55
C CYS A 3 -71.01 -66.01 36.57
N GLN A 4 -70.68 -65.46 37.74
CA GLN A 4 -70.17 -64.11 37.87
C GLN A 4 -68.65 -64.07 37.69
N SER A 5 -68.14 -63.31 36.75
CA SER A 5 -66.71 -63.09 36.56
C SER A 5 -66.19 -62.10 37.63
N PRO A 6 -64.95 -62.27 38.12
CA PRO A 6 -64.38 -61.37 39.13
C PRO A 6 -64.04 -60.00 38.54
N PRO A 7 -64.01 -58.92 39.33
CA PRO A 7 -63.72 -57.56 38.92
C PRO A 7 -62.26 -57.39 38.53
N ARG A 8 -62.04 -56.66 37.43
CA ARG A 8 -60.73 -56.29 36.88
C ARG A 8 -60.02 -55.27 37.79
N ALA A 9 -58.79 -55.52 38.19
CA ALA A 9 -57.97 -54.62 38.98
C ALA A 9 -57.66 -53.33 38.21
N PRO A 10 -57.58 -52.15 38.88
CA PRO A 10 -57.23 -50.89 38.25
C PRO A 10 -55.74 -50.91 37.77
N PRO A 11 -55.43 -50.19 36.66
CA PRO A 11 -54.04 -50.11 36.14
C PRO A 11 -53.14 -49.38 37.16
N ALA A 12 -51.96 -49.93 37.36
CA ALA A 12 -50.94 -49.33 38.25
C ALA A 12 -50.52 -47.95 37.73
N ALA A 13 -50.54 -46.95 38.62
CA ALA A 13 -50.05 -45.63 38.30
C ALA A 13 -48.59 -45.64 37.91
N SER A 14 -48.28 -45.14 36.75
CA SER A 14 -46.88 -44.96 36.28
C SER A 14 -46.12 -44.04 37.19
N ALA A 15 -44.95 -44.48 37.69
CA ALA A 15 -44.07 -43.67 38.49
C ALA A 15 -43.57 -42.41 37.69
N PRO A 16 -43.38 -41.27 38.33
CA PRO A 16 -42.87 -40.09 37.67
C PRO A 16 -41.46 -40.34 37.13
N GLN A 17 -41.29 -40.17 35.81
CA GLN A 17 -39.96 -40.23 35.17
C GLN A 17 -39.15 -39.03 35.64
N ALA A 18 -37.93 -39.28 36.09
CA ALA A 18 -36.96 -38.20 36.45
C ALA A 18 -36.69 -37.32 35.22
N PRO A 19 -36.52 -35.98 35.38
CA PRO A 19 -36.25 -35.08 34.27
C PRO A 19 -34.94 -35.48 33.59
N VAL A 20 -35.00 -35.74 32.27
CA VAL A 20 -33.82 -35.94 31.44
C VAL A 20 -32.99 -34.65 31.47
N PRO A 21 -31.66 -34.67 31.79
CA PRO A 21 -30.83 -33.51 31.74
C PRO A 21 -30.87 -32.92 30.34
N ALA A 22 -31.22 -31.63 30.23
CA ALA A 22 -31.20 -30.91 28.97
C ALA A 22 -29.76 -30.99 28.37
N ALA A 23 -29.64 -31.50 27.15
CA ALA A 23 -28.38 -31.52 26.44
C ALA A 23 -27.83 -30.08 26.36
N GLN A 24 -26.63 -29.85 26.90
CA GLN A 24 -25.94 -28.57 26.73
C GLN A 24 -25.75 -28.32 25.24
N PRO A 25 -26.02 -27.09 24.73
CA PRO A 25 -25.75 -26.78 23.36
C PRO A 25 -24.27 -27.00 23.08
N PRO A 26 -23.89 -27.55 21.90
CA PRO A 26 -22.49 -27.77 21.55
C PRO A 26 -21.75 -26.46 21.72
N GLY A 27 -20.67 -26.48 22.50
CA GLY A 27 -19.84 -25.31 22.75
C GLY A 27 -19.40 -24.72 21.41
N VAL A 28 -19.67 -23.43 21.22
CA VAL A 28 -19.20 -22.70 20.03
C VAL A 28 -17.68 -22.77 20.04
N VAL A 29 -17.10 -23.62 19.18
CA VAL A 29 -15.66 -23.65 18.96
C VAL A 29 -15.27 -22.30 18.40
N PRO A 30 -14.44 -21.51 19.10
CA PRO A 30 -14.02 -20.21 18.57
C PRO A 30 -13.38 -20.42 17.21
N ALA A 31 -13.79 -19.60 16.21
CA ALA A 31 -13.15 -19.64 14.90
C ALA A 31 -11.63 -19.45 15.07
N PRO A 32 -10.79 -20.15 14.29
CA PRO A 32 -9.34 -20.00 14.38
C PRO A 32 -8.96 -18.55 14.16
N ARG A 33 -8.19 -18.00 15.09
CA ARG A 33 -7.71 -16.61 15.01
C ARG A 33 -6.85 -16.44 13.78
N ARG A 34 -7.21 -15.49 12.91
CA ARG A 34 -6.42 -15.11 11.73
C ARG A 34 -5.84 -13.70 11.89
N PRO A 35 -4.62 -13.45 11.40
CA PRO A 35 -4.08 -12.10 11.36
C PRO A 35 -4.91 -11.22 10.40
N PRO A 36 -4.94 -9.90 10.63
CA PRO A 36 -5.59 -8.96 9.72
C PRO A 36 -4.87 -8.94 8.37
N LYS A 37 -5.62 -8.70 7.29
CA LYS A 37 -5.04 -8.46 5.96
C LYS A 37 -4.24 -7.17 5.96
N LEU A 38 -2.91 -7.29 5.88
CA LEU A 38 -1.97 -6.18 6.01
C LEU A 38 -1.73 -5.50 4.66
N GLY A 39 -2.00 -4.20 4.58
CA GLY A 39 -1.65 -3.33 3.45
C GLY A 39 -0.43 -2.47 3.76
N LEU A 40 0.58 -2.48 2.87
CA LEU A 40 1.69 -1.55 2.89
C LEU A 40 1.45 -0.45 1.87
N VAL A 41 1.45 0.80 2.33
CA VAL A 41 1.20 1.98 1.50
C VAL A 41 2.48 2.80 1.39
N LEU A 42 2.94 3.03 0.16
CA LEU A 42 4.18 3.72 -0.15
C LEU A 42 3.86 5.07 -0.83
N GLY A 43 4.16 6.15 -0.14
CA GLY A 43 3.88 7.51 -0.61
C GLY A 43 4.81 7.97 -1.72
N GLY A 44 4.39 9.01 -2.46
CA GLY A 44 5.19 9.72 -3.45
C GLY A 44 6.23 10.64 -2.81
N GLY A 45 7.33 10.91 -3.54
CA GLY A 45 8.38 11.78 -3.03
C GLY A 45 9.68 11.78 -3.83
N ALA A 46 9.65 11.38 -5.10
CA ALA A 46 10.79 11.29 -6.02
C ALA A 46 11.98 10.54 -5.39
N ALA A 47 13.21 11.08 -5.38
CA ALA A 47 14.41 10.40 -4.86
C ALA A 47 14.30 9.97 -3.38
N ARG A 48 13.41 10.57 -2.59
CA ARG A 48 13.13 10.13 -1.21
C ARG A 48 12.48 8.74 -1.15
N GLY A 49 11.97 8.23 -2.26
CA GLY A 49 11.42 6.89 -2.42
C GLY A 49 12.36 5.76 -2.01
N PHE A 50 13.67 5.98 -2.03
CA PHE A 50 14.63 5.00 -1.52
C PHE A 50 14.43 4.64 -0.05
N ALA A 51 13.79 5.51 0.76
CA ALA A 51 13.47 5.21 2.15
C ALA A 51 12.49 4.05 2.30
N HIS A 52 11.60 3.83 1.32
CA HIS A 52 10.68 2.70 1.33
C HIS A 52 11.41 1.35 1.39
N ILE A 53 12.59 1.25 0.76
CA ILE A 53 13.42 0.04 0.75
C ILE A 53 13.84 -0.31 2.18
N GLY A 54 14.33 0.68 2.93
CA GLY A 54 14.73 0.48 4.33
C GLY A 54 13.54 0.05 5.22
N VAL A 55 12.35 0.58 4.98
CA VAL A 55 11.13 0.15 5.68
C VAL A 55 10.83 -1.31 5.36
N ILE A 56 10.85 -1.69 4.08
CA ILE A 56 10.58 -3.07 3.64
C ILE A 56 11.57 -4.05 4.29
N GLN A 57 12.86 -3.72 4.32
CA GLN A 57 13.90 -4.55 4.94
C GLN A 57 13.59 -4.85 6.41
N VAL A 58 13.24 -3.83 7.19
CA VAL A 58 12.93 -4.00 8.62
C VAL A 58 11.66 -4.83 8.83
N LEU A 59 10.64 -4.64 7.99
CA LEU A 59 9.42 -5.46 8.06
C LEU A 59 9.74 -6.93 7.75
N GLU A 60 10.55 -7.20 6.73
CA GLU A 60 10.98 -8.56 6.37
C GLU A 60 11.82 -9.21 7.47
N ASP A 61 12.81 -8.48 8.02
CA ASP A 61 13.65 -8.93 9.15
C ASP A 61 12.80 -9.26 10.40
N ALA A 62 11.69 -8.54 10.58
CA ALA A 62 10.75 -8.77 11.67
C ALA A 62 9.71 -9.89 11.38
N GLY A 63 9.74 -10.50 10.19
CA GLY A 63 8.79 -11.52 9.74
C GLY A 63 7.41 -10.96 9.36
N ILE A 64 7.29 -9.63 9.21
CA ILE A 64 6.04 -8.95 8.87
C ILE A 64 5.92 -8.85 7.34
N LYS A 65 4.99 -9.59 6.76
CA LYS A 65 4.77 -9.66 5.30
C LYS A 65 3.45 -9.02 4.93
N PRO A 66 3.45 -7.91 4.16
CA PRO A 66 2.22 -7.33 3.66
C PRO A 66 1.49 -8.26 2.67
N ASP A 67 0.16 -8.34 2.80
CA ASP A 67 -0.71 -9.09 1.89
C ASP A 67 -0.96 -8.35 0.58
N LEU A 68 -0.85 -7.02 0.60
CA LEU A 68 -0.97 -6.16 -0.57
C LEU A 68 -0.11 -4.90 -0.42
N VAL A 69 0.26 -4.31 -1.54
CA VAL A 69 1.06 -3.07 -1.57
C VAL A 69 0.38 -2.06 -2.49
N VAL A 70 0.31 -0.80 -2.04
CA VAL A 70 -0.23 0.30 -2.85
C VAL A 70 0.79 1.44 -2.88
N GLY A 71 1.00 2.02 -4.06
CA GLY A 71 1.97 3.10 -4.20
C GLY A 71 1.51 4.23 -5.10
N THR A 72 2.04 5.41 -4.83
CA THR A 72 1.92 6.62 -5.65
C THR A 72 3.31 7.10 -6.06
N SER A 73 3.50 7.49 -7.33
CA SER A 73 4.73 8.07 -7.85
C SER A 73 5.96 7.19 -7.53
N ALA A 74 7.01 7.72 -6.91
CA ALA A 74 8.16 6.93 -6.48
C ALA A 74 7.77 5.71 -5.61
N GLY A 75 6.72 5.85 -4.78
CA GLY A 75 6.18 4.73 -4.01
C GLY A 75 5.58 3.64 -4.90
N SER A 76 5.00 3.98 -6.04
CA SER A 76 4.47 3.00 -6.99
C SER A 76 5.58 2.19 -7.67
N LEU A 77 6.73 2.82 -7.95
CA LEU A 77 7.93 2.14 -8.46
C LEU A 77 8.42 1.08 -7.47
N VAL A 78 8.65 1.46 -6.21
CA VAL A 78 9.12 0.52 -5.18
C VAL A 78 8.07 -0.56 -4.91
N ALA A 79 6.77 -0.18 -4.87
CA ALA A 79 5.67 -1.12 -4.71
C ALA A 79 5.62 -2.17 -5.83
N ALA A 80 5.81 -1.77 -7.09
CA ALA A 80 5.80 -2.68 -8.24
C ALA A 80 6.98 -3.68 -8.19
N LEU A 81 8.18 -3.20 -7.87
CA LEU A 81 9.35 -4.06 -7.73
C LEU A 81 9.18 -5.03 -6.55
N TYR A 82 8.67 -4.57 -5.43
CA TYR A 82 8.39 -5.42 -4.26
C TYR A 82 7.27 -6.43 -4.55
N ALA A 83 6.21 -6.01 -5.23
CA ALA A 83 5.11 -6.87 -5.62
C ALA A 83 5.53 -7.97 -6.63
N SER A 84 6.59 -7.74 -7.41
CA SER A 84 7.14 -8.75 -8.33
C SER A 84 7.84 -9.92 -7.63
N GLY A 85 7.99 -9.87 -6.30
CA GLY A 85 8.60 -10.91 -5.49
C GLY A 85 10.01 -10.59 -5.01
N LYS A 86 10.56 -9.43 -5.37
CA LYS A 86 11.87 -8.98 -4.88
C LYS A 86 11.81 -8.68 -3.38
N ASN A 87 12.86 -9.04 -2.65
CA ASN A 87 13.03 -8.71 -1.25
C ASN A 87 13.77 -7.36 -1.06
N GLY A 88 13.84 -6.90 0.19
CA GLY A 88 14.45 -5.62 0.52
C GLY A 88 15.94 -5.52 0.14
N ALA A 89 16.68 -6.62 0.17
CA ALA A 89 18.10 -6.65 -0.24
C ALA A 89 18.25 -6.53 -1.76
N GLU A 90 17.41 -7.20 -2.52
CA GLU A 90 17.37 -7.07 -3.99
C GLU A 90 16.95 -5.66 -4.41
N LEU A 91 15.97 -5.05 -3.73
CA LEU A 91 15.56 -3.68 -3.95
C LEU A 91 16.70 -2.69 -3.69
N GLU A 92 17.48 -2.89 -2.61
CA GLU A 92 18.66 -2.07 -2.30
C GLU A 92 19.73 -2.23 -3.38
N THR A 93 20.02 -3.44 -3.84
CA THR A 93 20.96 -3.69 -4.93
C THR A 93 20.55 -2.93 -6.19
N ILE A 94 19.29 -3.02 -6.59
CA ILE A 94 18.75 -2.28 -7.74
C ILE A 94 18.89 -0.78 -7.54
N ALA A 95 18.55 -0.27 -6.34
CA ALA A 95 18.65 1.15 -6.02
C ALA A 95 20.10 1.67 -6.11
N LEU A 96 21.07 0.91 -5.57
CA LEU A 96 22.47 1.31 -5.54
C LEU A 96 23.15 1.26 -6.90
N THR A 97 22.68 0.39 -7.80
CA THR A 97 23.19 0.24 -9.17
C THR A 97 22.41 1.05 -10.21
N LEU A 98 21.32 1.71 -9.79
CA LEU A 98 20.48 2.50 -10.69
C LEU A 98 21.26 3.66 -11.30
N ASP A 99 21.37 3.68 -12.62
CA ASP A 99 21.78 4.85 -13.38
C ASP A 99 20.55 5.76 -13.62
N GLU A 100 20.65 7.03 -13.24
CA GLU A 100 19.57 8.00 -13.43
C GLU A 100 19.20 8.18 -14.90
N GLY A 101 20.18 8.08 -15.82
CA GLY A 101 19.97 8.08 -17.26
C GLY A 101 19.10 6.91 -17.74
N ALA A 102 19.09 5.79 -17.03
CA ALA A 102 18.29 4.63 -17.38
C ALA A 102 16.79 4.81 -17.12
N ILE A 103 16.40 5.80 -16.31
CA ILE A 103 15.00 6.10 -15.97
C ILE A 103 14.53 7.47 -16.49
N THR A 104 15.43 8.23 -17.19
CA THR A 104 15.15 9.58 -17.67
C THR A 104 15.36 9.65 -19.18
N ASP A 105 14.31 9.98 -19.91
CA ASP A 105 14.34 10.18 -21.36
C ASP A 105 13.82 11.58 -21.70
N TRP A 106 14.75 12.45 -22.09
CA TRP A 106 14.46 13.84 -22.45
C TRP A 106 13.67 13.93 -23.75
N SER A 107 12.75 14.89 -23.82
CA SER A 107 12.01 15.23 -25.05
C SER A 107 12.11 16.72 -25.34
N PHE A 108 11.76 17.10 -26.57
CA PHE A 108 11.57 18.52 -26.87
C PHE A 108 10.44 19.10 -26.01
N PRO A 109 10.53 20.38 -25.59
CA PRO A 109 9.51 21.00 -24.76
C PRO A 109 8.12 20.88 -25.40
N SER A 110 7.20 20.23 -24.69
CA SER A 110 5.79 20.14 -25.04
C SER A 110 4.96 20.26 -23.75
N ARG A 111 4.17 19.25 -23.41
CA ARG A 111 3.43 19.16 -22.13
C ARG A 111 4.28 18.59 -20.97
N GLY A 112 5.57 18.35 -21.18
CA GLY A 112 6.57 17.86 -20.23
C GLY A 112 7.90 17.68 -20.94
N VAL A 113 9.01 17.74 -20.20
CA VAL A 113 10.37 17.63 -20.73
C VAL A 113 10.92 16.20 -20.73
N ILE A 114 10.28 15.29 -19.97
CA ILE A 114 10.65 13.87 -19.88
C ILE A 114 9.46 13.04 -20.37
N ARG A 115 9.74 12.06 -21.25
CA ARG A 115 8.68 11.16 -21.76
C ARG A 115 8.23 10.14 -20.73
N GLY A 116 9.16 9.63 -19.92
CA GLY A 116 8.93 8.61 -18.92
C GLY A 116 8.87 7.17 -19.46
N GLU A 117 9.14 6.96 -20.76
CA GLU A 117 9.21 5.62 -21.33
C GLU A 117 10.39 4.82 -20.80
N ALA A 118 11.50 5.50 -20.48
CA ALA A 118 12.65 4.87 -19.84
C ALA A 118 12.27 4.27 -18.47
N LEU A 119 11.50 4.98 -17.66
CA LEU A 119 10.95 4.47 -16.40
C LEU A 119 10.05 3.25 -16.63
N ALA A 120 9.16 3.32 -17.60
CA ALA A 120 8.28 2.19 -17.92
C ALA A 120 9.06 0.94 -18.35
N ARG A 121 10.11 1.11 -19.19
CA ARG A 121 11.00 0.00 -19.59
C ARG A 121 11.75 -0.58 -18.39
N PHE A 122 12.27 0.28 -17.51
CA PHE A 122 12.95 -0.14 -16.29
C PHE A 122 12.04 -1.00 -15.40
N VAL A 123 10.80 -0.56 -15.17
CA VAL A 123 9.81 -1.32 -14.40
C VAL A 123 9.52 -2.67 -15.06
N ARG A 124 9.23 -2.70 -16.37
CA ARG A 124 8.97 -3.96 -17.10
C ARG A 124 10.13 -4.94 -16.96
N LEU A 125 11.37 -4.47 -17.13
CA LEU A 125 12.56 -5.31 -16.97
C LEU A 125 12.61 -5.94 -15.57
N HIS A 126 12.43 -5.14 -14.53
CA HIS A 126 12.56 -5.61 -13.15
C HIS A 126 11.33 -6.36 -12.62
N THR A 127 10.18 -6.28 -13.30
CA THR A 127 8.98 -7.05 -12.98
C THR A 127 8.79 -8.27 -13.90
N GLY A 128 9.78 -8.59 -14.74
CA GLY A 128 9.72 -9.72 -15.69
C GLY A 128 8.66 -9.54 -16.77
N ASN A 129 8.34 -8.30 -17.17
CA ASN A 129 7.24 -7.95 -18.10
C ASN A 129 5.86 -8.46 -17.67
N LEU A 130 5.67 -8.77 -16.39
CA LEU A 130 4.38 -9.24 -15.88
C LEU A 130 3.39 -8.07 -15.76
N PRO A 131 2.12 -8.26 -16.14
CA PRO A 131 1.06 -7.32 -15.84
C PRO A 131 0.74 -7.34 -14.33
N ILE A 132 0.14 -6.25 -13.83
CA ILE A 132 -0.10 -6.01 -12.40
C ILE A 132 -0.79 -7.21 -11.72
N GLU A 133 -1.83 -7.76 -12.35
CA GLU A 133 -2.64 -8.85 -11.82
C GLU A 133 -1.92 -10.22 -11.77
N ARG A 134 -0.71 -10.30 -12.33
CA ARG A 134 0.12 -11.52 -12.34
C ARG A 134 1.37 -11.41 -11.48
N LEU A 135 1.56 -10.30 -10.78
CA LEU A 135 2.64 -10.14 -9.82
C LEU A 135 2.46 -11.06 -8.62
N ALA A 136 3.54 -11.40 -7.96
CA ALA A 136 3.55 -12.33 -6.81
C ALA A 136 2.74 -11.81 -5.62
N ARG A 137 2.52 -10.49 -5.54
CA ARG A 137 1.76 -9.83 -4.49
C ARG A 137 0.75 -8.86 -5.10
N PRO A 138 -0.50 -8.78 -4.59
CA PRO A 138 -1.47 -7.79 -5.04
C PRO A 138 -0.90 -6.36 -5.00
N LEU A 139 -0.88 -5.71 -6.16
CA LEU A 139 -0.38 -4.35 -6.35
C LEU A 139 -1.51 -3.39 -6.70
N GLY A 140 -1.51 -2.21 -6.07
CA GLY A 140 -2.27 -1.04 -6.47
C GLY A 140 -1.35 0.10 -6.87
N VAL A 141 -1.56 0.68 -8.04
CA VAL A 141 -0.84 1.88 -8.52
C VAL A 141 -1.84 3.00 -8.70
N VAL A 142 -1.60 4.13 -8.02
CA VAL A 142 -2.53 5.27 -8.06
C VAL A 142 -2.02 6.35 -9.00
N ALA A 143 -2.85 6.76 -9.96
CA ALA A 143 -2.62 7.92 -10.80
C ALA A 143 -3.85 8.84 -10.81
N THR A 144 -3.70 10.05 -11.35
CA THR A 144 -4.78 11.03 -11.51
C THR A 144 -5.21 11.08 -12.97
N GLU A 145 -6.49 10.87 -13.25
CA GLU A 145 -7.03 11.17 -14.58
C GLU A 145 -7.06 12.69 -14.79
N LEU A 146 -6.45 13.14 -15.88
CA LEU A 146 -6.18 14.58 -16.06
C LEU A 146 -7.45 15.38 -16.28
N ASP A 147 -8.40 14.89 -17.06
CA ASP A 147 -9.61 15.62 -17.44
C ASP A 147 -10.60 15.76 -16.27
N SER A 148 -10.77 14.69 -15.48
CA SER A 148 -11.74 14.67 -14.38
C SER A 148 -11.15 15.04 -13.01
N GLY A 149 -9.84 14.95 -12.85
CA GLY A 149 -9.16 15.06 -11.56
C GLY A 149 -9.42 13.89 -10.62
N VAL A 150 -10.02 12.79 -11.10
CA VAL A 150 -10.33 11.62 -10.29
C VAL A 150 -9.09 10.74 -10.12
N GLY A 151 -8.85 10.29 -8.91
CA GLY A 151 -7.80 9.28 -8.64
C GLY A 151 -8.23 7.91 -9.12
N VAL A 152 -7.37 7.26 -9.90
CA VAL A 152 -7.60 5.93 -10.48
C VAL A 152 -6.62 4.93 -9.89
N LEU A 153 -7.17 3.80 -9.40
CA LEU A 153 -6.39 2.68 -8.88
C LEU A 153 -6.21 1.64 -9.99
N PHE A 154 -4.99 1.51 -10.49
CA PHE A 154 -4.62 0.44 -11.42
C PHE A 154 -4.27 -0.83 -10.64
N GLN A 155 -5.02 -1.90 -10.88
CA GLN A 155 -4.81 -3.24 -10.34
C GLN A 155 -4.62 -4.29 -11.45
N ARG A 156 -4.67 -3.86 -12.70
CA ARG A 156 -4.54 -4.68 -13.92
C ARG A 156 -3.85 -3.92 -15.03
N GLY A 157 -3.29 -4.65 -15.98
CA GLY A 157 -2.63 -4.11 -17.15
C GLY A 157 -1.12 -3.98 -17.01
N ASP A 158 -0.50 -3.28 -17.94
CA ASP A 158 0.96 -3.14 -18.01
C ASP A 158 1.52 -2.39 -16.79
N THR A 159 2.35 -3.07 -16.02
CA THR A 159 2.91 -2.54 -14.77
C THR A 159 3.79 -1.30 -15.03
N GLY A 160 4.59 -1.32 -16.09
CA GLY A 160 5.46 -0.20 -16.46
C GLY A 160 4.67 1.06 -16.83
N THR A 161 3.62 0.91 -17.64
CA THR A 161 2.74 2.02 -18.02
C THR A 161 1.99 2.60 -16.82
N ALA A 162 1.48 1.76 -15.93
CA ALA A 162 0.79 2.23 -14.72
C ALA A 162 1.72 3.02 -13.78
N VAL A 163 2.94 2.52 -13.54
CA VAL A 163 3.95 3.23 -12.72
C VAL A 163 4.37 4.54 -13.39
N ARG A 164 4.55 4.55 -14.72
CA ARG A 164 4.83 5.77 -15.47
C ARG A 164 3.70 6.79 -15.29
N ALA A 165 2.44 6.39 -15.42
CA ALA A 165 1.28 7.27 -15.24
C ALA A 165 1.26 7.84 -13.81
N SER A 166 1.48 6.98 -12.81
CA SER A 166 1.56 7.36 -11.40
C SER A 166 2.70 8.34 -11.08
N SER A 167 3.74 8.37 -11.91
CA SER A 167 4.94 9.19 -11.74
C SER A 167 5.01 10.39 -12.68
N ALA A 168 3.97 10.62 -13.48
CA ALA A 168 3.92 11.68 -14.49
C ALA A 168 3.61 13.05 -13.86
N VAL A 169 4.58 13.61 -13.10
CA VAL A 169 4.49 14.95 -12.50
C VAL A 169 4.28 15.99 -13.59
N PRO A 170 3.16 16.77 -13.55
CA PRO A 170 2.89 17.80 -14.54
C PRO A 170 4.04 18.79 -14.73
N ALA A 171 4.25 19.22 -15.97
CA ALA A 171 5.35 20.03 -16.45
C ALA A 171 6.74 19.36 -16.44
N VAL A 172 6.99 18.35 -15.61
CA VAL A 172 8.23 17.54 -15.62
C VAL A 172 8.09 16.40 -16.60
N PHE A 173 7.08 15.56 -16.46
CA PHE A 173 6.79 14.43 -17.33
C PHE A 173 5.60 14.69 -18.24
N GLN A 174 5.61 14.03 -19.39
CA GLN A 174 4.44 14.02 -20.26
C GLN A 174 3.31 13.18 -19.65
N PRO A 175 2.03 13.62 -19.78
CA PRO A 175 0.89 12.80 -19.44
C PRO A 175 0.91 11.45 -20.18
N VAL A 176 0.33 10.43 -19.58
CA VAL A 176 0.31 9.07 -20.12
C VAL A 176 -1.09 8.72 -20.59
N THR A 177 -1.24 8.38 -21.87
CA THR A 177 -2.52 7.94 -22.42
C THR A 177 -2.72 6.44 -22.19
N ILE A 178 -3.81 6.06 -21.53
CA ILE A 178 -4.23 4.68 -21.28
C ILE A 178 -5.72 4.57 -21.63
N GLY A 179 -6.07 3.73 -22.60
CA GLY A 179 -7.47 3.53 -23.00
C GLY A 179 -8.17 4.82 -23.45
N GLY A 180 -7.44 5.71 -24.14
CA GLY A 180 -7.97 6.99 -24.64
C GLY A 180 -8.10 8.10 -23.58
N ARG A 181 -7.70 7.86 -22.34
CA ARG A 181 -7.70 8.84 -21.24
C ARG A 181 -6.27 9.21 -20.86
N GLU A 182 -6.06 10.45 -20.44
CA GLU A 182 -4.75 10.93 -20.01
C GLU A 182 -4.60 10.88 -18.49
N PHE A 183 -3.42 10.44 -18.04
CA PHE A 183 -3.09 10.31 -16.63
C PHE A 183 -1.82 11.07 -16.28
N VAL A 184 -1.83 11.63 -15.09
CA VAL A 184 -0.70 12.32 -14.46
C VAL A 184 -0.47 11.76 -13.04
N ASP A 185 0.57 12.26 -12.37
CA ASP A 185 1.00 11.78 -11.05
C ASP A 185 -0.17 11.68 -10.05
N GLY A 186 -0.23 10.52 -9.38
CA GLY A 186 -1.25 10.25 -8.37
C GLY A 186 -1.15 11.14 -7.13
N GLY A 187 0.01 11.79 -6.92
CA GLY A 187 0.23 12.70 -5.81
C GLY A 187 -0.65 13.95 -5.82
N LEU A 188 -1.28 14.26 -6.97
CA LEU A 188 -2.26 15.35 -7.05
C LEU A 188 -3.53 15.07 -6.25
N VAL A 189 -3.88 13.78 -6.03
CA VAL A 189 -5.13 13.38 -5.38
C VAL A 189 -4.93 12.45 -4.18
N SER A 190 -3.82 11.73 -4.12
CA SER A 190 -3.52 10.79 -3.03
C SER A 190 -2.01 10.55 -2.92
N PRO A 191 -1.25 11.50 -2.34
CA PRO A 191 0.21 11.36 -2.22
C PRO A 191 0.63 10.15 -1.40
N VAL A 192 -0.12 9.79 -0.35
CA VAL A 192 0.02 8.54 0.40
C VAL A 192 -1.30 7.79 0.32
N PRO A 193 -1.43 6.78 -0.56
CA PRO A 193 -2.71 6.25 -1.03
C PRO A 193 -3.40 5.28 -0.05
N VAL A 194 -3.66 5.72 1.19
CA VAL A 194 -4.23 4.89 2.27
C VAL A 194 -5.62 4.37 1.92
N ARG A 195 -6.52 5.25 1.42
CA ARG A 195 -7.88 4.86 1.05
C ARG A 195 -7.92 3.74 0.01
N TYR A 196 -6.94 3.69 -0.90
CA TYR A 196 -6.87 2.66 -1.93
C TYR A 196 -6.41 1.30 -1.39
N ALA A 197 -5.56 1.28 -0.35
CA ALA A 197 -5.26 0.04 0.35
C ALA A 197 -6.51 -0.51 1.06
N ARG A 198 -7.32 0.36 1.68
CA ARG A 198 -8.63 -0.02 2.23
C ARG A 198 -9.57 -0.55 1.15
N GLN A 199 -9.63 0.12 -0.01
CA GLN A 199 -10.44 -0.34 -1.16
C GLN A 199 -9.99 -1.73 -1.66
N MET A 200 -8.70 -2.07 -1.58
CA MET A 200 -8.16 -3.40 -1.89
C MET A 200 -8.40 -4.42 -0.77
N GLY A 201 -9.06 -4.02 0.31
CA GLY A 201 -9.45 -4.88 1.42
C GLY A 201 -8.40 -5.01 2.52
N ALA A 202 -7.45 -4.07 2.65
CA ALA A 202 -6.56 -4.04 3.80
C ALA A 202 -7.35 -3.78 5.09
N GLU A 203 -7.17 -4.66 6.07
CA GLU A 203 -7.76 -4.53 7.41
C GLU A 203 -6.84 -3.76 8.34
N LEU A 204 -5.52 -3.87 8.17
CA LEU A 204 -4.50 -3.08 8.83
C LEU A 204 -3.64 -2.39 7.77
N VAL A 205 -3.42 -1.07 7.89
CA VAL A 205 -2.67 -0.27 6.93
C VAL A 205 -1.44 0.36 7.59
N LEU A 206 -0.26 -0.02 7.09
CA LEU A 206 1.01 0.65 7.36
C LEU A 206 1.28 1.65 6.24
N ALA A 207 1.29 2.93 6.55
CA ALA A 207 1.54 4.00 5.59
C ALA A 207 2.94 4.57 5.77
N VAL A 208 3.71 4.65 4.68
CA VAL A 208 5.05 5.27 4.67
C VAL A 208 4.94 6.63 4.01
N ASP A 209 5.03 7.67 4.82
CA ASP A 209 4.98 9.07 4.39
C ASP A 209 6.39 9.63 4.24
N ILE A 210 6.80 9.86 2.99
CA ILE A 210 8.09 10.45 2.61
C ILE A 210 7.91 11.86 2.04
N SER A 211 6.78 12.50 2.26
CA SER A 211 6.50 13.85 1.76
C SER A 211 7.47 14.88 2.34
N SER A 212 7.80 15.91 1.56
CA SER A 212 8.57 17.07 2.05
C SER A 212 7.68 18.03 2.80
N PRO A 213 8.17 18.62 3.89
CA PRO A 213 7.59 19.86 4.34
C PRO A 213 7.77 20.93 3.24
N PRO A 214 6.79 21.83 3.01
CA PRO A 214 6.89 22.90 2.03
C PRO A 214 7.87 24.01 2.44
N GLU A 215 8.32 24.00 3.69
CA GLU A 215 9.17 25.03 4.26
C GLU A 215 10.63 24.91 3.76
N GLY A 216 11.24 26.04 3.45
CA GLY A 216 12.65 26.10 3.01
C GLY A 216 12.89 25.77 1.53
N ASN A 217 11.87 25.53 0.74
CA ASN A 217 12.02 25.34 -0.69
C ASN A 217 12.24 26.69 -1.40
N ALA A 218 13.31 26.79 -2.19
CA ALA A 218 13.55 27.98 -3.00
C ALA A 218 12.54 28.03 -4.16
N THR A 219 11.85 29.17 -4.31
CA THR A 219 10.84 29.40 -5.37
C THR A 219 11.36 30.34 -6.47
N GLY A 220 12.67 30.29 -6.76
CA GLY A 220 13.34 31.22 -7.66
C GLY A 220 12.96 31.15 -9.14
N ASP A 221 12.21 30.12 -9.54
CA ASP A 221 11.69 29.97 -10.91
C ASP A 221 10.29 29.33 -10.93
N THR A 222 9.61 29.46 -12.06
CA THR A 222 8.23 28.99 -12.24
C THR A 222 8.07 27.49 -11.97
N MET A 223 9.06 26.66 -12.35
CA MET A 223 9.01 25.23 -12.12
C MET A 223 9.08 24.91 -10.62
N LYS A 224 9.98 25.55 -9.90
CA LYS A 224 10.09 25.39 -8.44
C LYS A 224 8.85 25.88 -7.72
N LEU A 225 8.26 27.00 -8.16
CA LEU A 225 6.98 27.48 -7.62
C LEU A 225 5.85 26.47 -7.82
N LEU A 226 5.77 25.85 -9.00
CA LEU A 226 4.77 24.83 -9.31
C LEU A 226 4.96 23.58 -8.43
N LEU A 227 6.19 23.09 -8.31
CA LEU A 227 6.52 21.94 -7.44
C LEU A 227 6.22 22.23 -5.96
N GLN A 228 6.48 23.46 -5.52
CA GLN A 228 6.13 23.92 -4.17
C GLN A 228 4.60 23.92 -3.96
N THR A 229 3.83 24.37 -4.97
CA THR A 229 2.37 24.32 -4.93
C THR A 229 1.86 22.88 -4.77
N PHE A 230 2.43 21.93 -5.50
CA PHE A 230 2.10 20.52 -5.34
C PHE A 230 2.45 19.98 -3.95
N ALA A 231 3.59 20.38 -3.38
CA ALA A 231 3.97 20.00 -2.02
C ALA A 231 2.97 20.50 -0.97
N ILE A 232 2.51 21.76 -1.09
CA ILE A 232 1.50 22.35 -0.21
C ILE A 232 0.17 21.61 -0.31
N MET A 233 -0.32 21.37 -1.53
CA MET A 233 -1.56 20.62 -1.77
C MET A 233 -1.46 19.19 -1.25
N GLY A 234 -0.36 18.50 -1.55
CA GLY A 234 -0.12 17.13 -1.09
C GLY A 234 -0.10 17.01 0.43
N ARG A 235 0.49 17.98 1.12
CA ARG A 235 0.46 18.03 2.59
C ARG A 235 -0.97 18.15 3.13
N SER A 236 -1.79 18.99 2.53
CA SER A 236 -3.19 19.17 2.92
C SER A 236 -3.99 17.87 2.72
N ILE A 237 -3.80 17.20 1.60
CA ILE A 237 -4.44 15.91 1.30
C ILE A 237 -3.99 14.85 2.31
N ASN A 238 -2.70 14.74 2.59
CA ASN A 238 -2.14 13.76 3.51
C ASN A 238 -2.65 13.91 4.95
N GLN A 239 -3.05 15.12 5.38
CA GLN A 239 -3.68 15.30 6.69
C GLN A 239 -4.97 14.49 6.86
N PHE A 240 -5.70 14.24 5.78
CA PHE A 240 -6.92 13.44 5.80
C PHE A 240 -6.64 11.95 5.50
N GLU A 241 -5.81 11.66 4.50
CA GLU A 241 -5.46 10.29 4.10
C GLU A 241 -4.79 9.52 5.25
N LEU A 242 -3.82 10.12 5.91
CA LEU A 242 -3.03 9.46 6.95
C LEU A 242 -3.83 9.17 8.24
N ARG A 243 -4.96 9.86 8.47
CA ARG A 243 -5.86 9.52 9.58
C ARG A 243 -6.53 8.16 9.42
N GLN A 244 -6.57 7.62 8.22
CA GLN A 244 -7.16 6.32 7.90
C GLN A 244 -6.14 5.17 7.99
N ALA A 245 -4.86 5.48 8.21
CA ALA A 245 -3.81 4.49 8.45
C ALA A 245 -3.80 4.09 9.93
N ASP A 246 -3.50 2.81 10.21
CA ASP A 246 -3.34 2.31 11.58
C ASP A 246 -1.98 2.65 12.15
N VAL A 247 -0.95 2.65 11.30
CA VAL A 247 0.42 3.07 11.65
C VAL A 247 0.99 3.92 10.52
N VAL A 248 1.60 5.04 10.87
CA VAL A 248 2.29 5.93 9.92
C VAL A 248 3.78 5.99 10.25
N LEU A 249 4.58 5.54 9.28
CA LEU A 249 6.04 5.61 9.35
C LEU A 249 6.50 6.88 8.61
N ARG A 250 7.30 7.71 9.29
CA ARG A 250 7.86 8.95 8.73
C ARG A 250 9.37 8.93 8.82
N PRO A 251 10.09 8.44 7.79
CA PRO A 251 11.54 8.54 7.73
C PRO A 251 12.01 10.00 7.84
N THR A 252 13.06 10.25 8.62
CA THR A 252 13.64 11.59 8.76
C THR A 252 14.53 11.89 7.56
N LEU A 253 13.98 12.63 6.58
CA LEU A 253 14.61 12.92 5.29
C LEU A 253 15.06 14.39 5.19
N THR A 254 15.37 15.02 6.32
CA THR A 254 15.84 16.41 6.37
C THR A 254 17.11 16.57 5.54
N GLY A 255 17.16 17.62 4.70
CA GLY A 255 18.28 17.89 3.80
C GLY A 255 18.39 16.94 2.59
N LEU A 256 17.41 16.08 2.35
CA LEU A 256 17.28 15.29 1.14
C LEU A 256 16.28 15.95 0.21
N THR A 257 16.74 16.50 -0.90
CA THR A 257 15.84 17.05 -1.92
C THR A 257 15.22 15.94 -2.76
N SER A 258 14.10 16.22 -3.40
CA SER A 258 13.45 15.26 -4.31
C SER A 258 14.26 14.92 -5.56
N ALA A 259 15.29 15.72 -5.88
CA ALA A 259 16.20 15.49 -7.00
C ALA A 259 17.53 14.83 -6.58
N ASP A 260 17.73 14.53 -5.29
CA ASP A 260 19.00 14.01 -4.78
C ASP A 260 19.04 12.48 -4.82
N PHE A 261 19.35 11.94 -5.98
CA PHE A 261 19.56 10.50 -6.16
C PHE A 261 20.89 10.00 -5.59
N THR A 262 21.83 10.87 -5.23
CA THR A 262 23.13 10.48 -4.67
C THR A 262 23.00 10.05 -3.21
N SER A 263 21.98 10.55 -2.50
CA SER A 263 21.72 10.25 -1.08
C SER A 263 20.94 8.96 -0.81
N ARG A 264 20.93 7.99 -1.76
CA ARG A 264 20.15 6.73 -1.66
C ARG A 264 20.42 5.99 -0.36
N VAL A 265 21.70 5.81 0.00
CA VAL A 265 22.10 5.11 1.24
C VAL A 265 21.55 5.82 2.49
N ARG A 266 21.57 7.15 2.50
CA ARG A 266 21.00 7.93 3.61
C ARG A 266 19.48 7.75 3.70
N ALA A 267 18.79 7.76 2.56
CA ALA A 267 17.36 7.57 2.52
C ALA A 267 16.95 6.16 2.98
N ILE A 268 17.64 5.11 2.49
CA ILE A 268 17.40 3.72 2.92
C ILE A 268 17.61 3.59 4.43
N ARG A 269 18.70 4.15 4.97
CA ARG A 269 18.98 4.14 6.40
C ARG A 269 17.87 4.83 7.20
N ALA A 270 17.43 6.01 6.77
CA ALA A 270 16.33 6.72 7.44
C ALA A 270 15.03 5.91 7.44
N GLY A 271 14.75 5.17 6.36
CA GLY A 271 13.65 4.21 6.30
C GLY A 271 13.78 3.09 7.33
N ARG A 272 14.97 2.50 7.46
CA ARG A 272 15.25 1.47 8.47
C ARG A 272 15.06 2.00 9.89
N GLU A 273 15.61 3.17 10.19
CA GLU A 273 15.49 3.82 11.50
C GLU A 273 14.03 4.06 11.87
N ALA A 274 13.24 4.64 10.96
CA ALA A 274 11.81 4.89 11.18
C ALA A 274 11.01 3.61 11.40
N ALA A 275 11.27 2.57 10.60
CA ALA A 275 10.57 1.30 10.74
C ALA A 275 10.96 0.58 12.04
N THR A 276 12.24 0.58 12.40
CA THR A 276 12.73 -0.03 13.65
C THR A 276 12.09 0.63 14.88
N ALA A 277 12.00 1.96 14.89
CA ALA A 277 11.35 2.70 15.97
C ALA A 277 9.86 2.36 16.13
N MET A 278 9.17 2.06 15.02
CA MET A 278 7.74 1.77 15.00
C MET A 278 7.40 0.28 15.13
N LEU A 279 8.39 -0.63 15.15
CA LEU A 279 8.14 -2.08 15.25
C LEU A 279 7.28 -2.48 16.46
N PRO A 280 7.48 -1.92 17.68
CA PRO A 280 6.61 -2.25 18.82
C PRO A 280 5.14 -1.93 18.53
N ASP A 281 4.86 -0.75 17.96
CA ASP A 281 3.50 -0.31 17.66
C ASP A 281 2.87 -1.17 16.57
N ILE A 282 3.63 -1.50 15.52
CA ILE A 282 3.17 -2.39 14.43
C ILE A 282 2.79 -3.75 14.99
N ARG A 283 3.62 -4.34 15.86
CA ARG A 283 3.36 -5.65 16.48
C ARG A 283 2.14 -5.59 17.40
N ALA A 284 1.98 -4.52 18.18
CA ALA A 284 0.83 -4.32 19.04
C ALA A 284 -0.46 -4.27 18.22
N ARG A 285 -0.49 -3.49 17.13
CA ARG A 285 -1.65 -3.40 16.25
C ARG A 285 -1.99 -4.72 15.55
N LEU A 286 -0.98 -5.46 15.09
CA LEU A 286 -1.18 -6.79 14.51
C LEU A 286 -1.80 -7.74 15.55
N ALA A 287 -1.33 -7.72 16.79
CA ALA A 287 -1.85 -8.57 17.86
C ALA A 287 -3.30 -8.21 18.23
N GLU A 288 -3.61 -6.91 18.40
CA GLU A 288 -4.96 -6.40 18.70
C GLU A 288 -5.98 -6.82 17.63
N MET A 289 -5.60 -6.80 16.36
CA MET A 289 -6.50 -7.09 15.23
C MET A 289 -6.54 -8.55 14.84
N THR A 290 -5.72 -9.42 15.46
CA THR A 290 -5.77 -10.88 15.25
C THR A 290 -7.02 -11.43 15.91
N ARG A 291 -8.00 -11.85 15.11
CA ARG A 291 -9.34 -12.33 15.51
C ARG A 291 -9.43 -13.83 15.43
#